data_f971f89acf67a5b2a934b986f33be216
#
_entry.id   f971f89acf67a5b2a934b986f33be216
#
_cell.length_a   1.000
_cell.length_b   1.000
_cell.length_c   1.000
_cell.angle_alpha   90.00
_cell.angle_beta   90.00
_cell.angle_gamma   90.00
#
_symmetry.space_group_name_H-M   'P 1'
#
loop_
_entity.id
_entity.type
_entity.pdbx_description
1 polymer ?
#
loop_
_entity_poly.entity_id
_entity_poly.type
_entity_poly.pdbx_seq_one_letter_code
_entity_poly.pdbx_strand_id
1 'polypeptide(L)'
;CFEGAEKIWGKISGHHKETPAVDKGPGAEDKLVKGAITTDFILSCEIMVISLNEVATEPIFNRAAILAVVALGITALVYGAVGLIVKMDDIGLSLAQRESPGAQKVGRGLVMAMPKVMTVISVVGVFAMLWVGGHIILVGLDEIGLSAPYEFVHHAEGIFANIPAVGGALAWLTNTFFSLILGLAWGAVVVAIVELFGRLRGNRHQAAETNPDEPSSHKSTT
;
A
#
# COMPACT_ATOMS: atom_id res chain seq x y z
N CYS A 1 5.35 -4.40 -1.21
CA CYS A 1 4.93 -5.69 -0.59
C CYS A 1 4.55 -5.56 0.88
N PHE A 2 5.36 -4.87 1.70
CA PHE A 2 5.12 -4.72 3.15
C PHE A 2 3.73 -4.16 3.44
N GLU A 3 3.38 -2.99 2.92
CA GLU A 3 2.09 -2.33 3.17
C GLU A 3 0.89 -3.16 2.69
N GLY A 4 1.02 -3.82 1.52
CA GLY A 4 -0.03 -4.72 1.02
C GLY A 4 -0.25 -5.93 1.94
N ALA A 5 0.83 -6.54 2.41
CA ALA A 5 0.76 -7.68 3.35
C ALA A 5 0.25 -7.25 4.72
N GLU A 6 0.66 -6.09 5.24
CA GLU A 6 0.18 -5.52 6.51
C GLU A 6 -1.33 -5.27 6.48
N LYS A 7 -1.85 -4.70 5.39
CA LYS A 7 -3.31 -4.49 5.22
C LYS A 7 -4.08 -5.80 5.20
N ILE A 8 -3.54 -6.83 4.53
CA ILE A 8 -4.16 -8.17 4.51
C ILE A 8 -4.09 -8.79 5.90
N TRP A 9 -2.94 -8.74 6.55
CA TRP A 9 -2.72 -9.27 7.90
C TRP A 9 -3.64 -8.61 8.93
N GLY A 10 -3.73 -7.29 8.92
CA GLY A 10 -4.63 -6.53 9.78
C GLY A 10 -6.09 -6.93 9.62
N LYS A 11 -6.52 -7.20 8.38
CA LYS A 11 -7.89 -7.64 8.08
C LYS A 11 -8.17 -9.07 8.53
N ILE A 12 -7.19 -9.97 8.46
CA ILE A 12 -7.31 -11.37 8.90
C ILE A 12 -7.19 -11.48 10.41
N SER A 13 -6.26 -10.77 11.04
CA SER A 13 -6.02 -10.81 12.49
C SER A 13 -7.04 -10.02 13.32
N GLY A 14 -7.97 -9.31 12.68
CA GLY A 14 -9.01 -8.54 13.35
C GLY A 14 -8.50 -7.32 14.13
N HIS A 15 -7.22 -6.96 14.00
CA HIS A 15 -6.61 -5.83 14.71
C HIS A 15 -6.84 -4.47 14.02
N HIS A 16 -7.49 -4.45 12.87
CA HIS A 16 -7.83 -3.22 12.14
C HIS A 16 -9.19 -2.68 12.60
N LYS A 17 -9.27 -2.20 13.84
CA LYS A 17 -10.18 -1.10 14.14
C LYS A 17 -9.46 0.17 13.74
N GLU A 18 -9.60 0.60 12.49
CA GLU A 18 -9.42 2.00 12.13
C GLU A 18 -10.48 2.79 12.89
N THR A 19 -10.18 3.15 14.13
CA THR A 19 -10.94 4.17 14.84
C THR A 19 -10.78 5.46 14.05
N PRO A 20 -11.88 6.14 13.68
CA PRO A 20 -11.82 7.42 13.01
C PRO A 20 -10.86 8.36 13.74
N ALA A 21 -10.14 9.21 13.01
CA ALA A 21 -9.16 10.14 13.60
C ALA A 21 -9.77 11.04 14.70
N VAL A 22 -11.07 11.31 14.60
CA VAL A 22 -11.87 12.10 15.56
C VAL A 22 -11.86 11.46 16.96
N ASP A 23 -11.80 10.14 17.05
CA ASP A 23 -11.86 9.42 18.34
C ASP A 23 -10.47 9.25 19.01
N LYS A 24 -9.39 9.69 18.37
CA LYS A 24 -8.02 9.47 18.86
C LYS A 24 -7.42 10.62 19.70
N GLY A 25 -8.16 11.71 19.91
CA GLY A 25 -7.73 12.86 20.72
C GLY A 25 -6.73 13.81 20.04
N PRO A 26 -6.30 14.87 20.72
CA PRO A 26 -5.39 15.89 20.19
C PRO A 26 -4.07 15.29 19.72
N GLY A 27 -3.64 15.61 18.49
CA GLY A 27 -2.40 15.11 17.88
C GLY A 27 -2.55 13.80 17.08
N ALA A 28 -3.72 13.18 17.03
CA ALA A 28 -3.97 12.01 16.19
C ALA A 28 -3.97 12.38 14.70
N GLU A 29 -4.49 13.56 14.37
CA GLU A 29 -4.49 14.10 13.02
C GLU A 29 -3.06 14.30 12.50
N ASP A 30 -2.18 14.91 13.29
CA ASP A 30 -0.78 15.12 12.93
C ASP A 30 -0.03 13.79 12.66
N LYS A 31 -0.31 12.77 13.47
CA LYS A 31 0.26 11.44 13.27
C LYS A 31 -0.25 10.78 11.98
N LEU A 32 -1.54 10.94 11.70
CA LEU A 32 -2.17 10.40 10.50
C LEU A 32 -1.62 11.07 9.24
N VAL A 33 -1.53 12.40 9.24
CA VAL A 33 -0.97 13.21 8.16
C VAL A 33 0.50 12.85 7.93
N LYS A 34 1.29 12.77 9.00
CA LYS A 34 2.71 12.41 8.90
C LYS A 34 2.91 10.99 8.37
N GLY A 35 2.06 10.04 8.78
CA GLY A 35 2.04 8.69 8.25
C GLY A 35 1.71 8.67 6.76
N ALA A 36 0.67 9.38 6.34
CA ALA A 36 0.26 9.48 4.95
C ALA A 36 1.36 10.10 4.07
N ILE A 37 1.99 11.19 4.51
CA ILE A 37 3.11 11.83 3.79
C ILE A 37 4.29 10.86 3.65
N THR A 38 4.61 10.12 4.70
CA THR A 38 5.72 9.15 4.67
C THR A 38 5.43 8.03 3.69
N THR A 39 4.21 7.49 3.69
CA THR A 39 3.78 6.43 2.77
C THR A 39 3.80 6.93 1.32
N ASP A 40 3.25 8.12 1.06
CA ASP A 40 3.24 8.74 -0.28
C ASP A 40 4.66 8.98 -0.81
N PHE A 41 5.57 9.47 0.05
CA PHE A 41 6.98 9.64 -0.31
C PHE A 41 7.65 8.33 -0.70
N ILE A 42 7.43 7.24 0.07
CA ILE A 42 8.01 5.93 -0.22
C ILE A 42 7.48 5.37 -1.54
N LEU A 43 6.16 5.44 -1.75
CA LEU A 43 5.53 4.99 -3.00
C LEU A 43 5.99 5.82 -4.21
N SER A 44 6.15 7.12 -4.05
CA SER A 44 6.67 8.00 -5.10
C SER A 44 8.11 7.64 -5.47
N CYS A 45 8.96 7.38 -4.47
CA CYS A 45 10.32 6.89 -4.70
C CYS A 45 10.34 5.56 -5.44
N GLU A 46 9.47 4.61 -5.07
CA GLU A 46 9.33 3.30 -5.74
C GLU A 46 8.99 3.47 -7.22
N ILE A 47 7.99 4.30 -7.54
CA ILE A 47 7.60 4.58 -8.92
C ILE A 47 8.74 5.23 -9.70
N MET A 48 9.48 6.15 -9.09
CA MET A 48 10.62 6.79 -9.74
C MET A 48 11.77 5.82 -10.01
N VAL A 49 12.03 4.87 -9.12
CA VAL A 49 13.05 3.82 -9.32
C VAL A 49 12.65 2.88 -10.46
N ILE A 50 11.39 2.44 -10.49
CA ILE A 50 10.85 1.61 -11.60
C ILE A 50 11.00 2.36 -12.92
N SER A 51 10.55 3.62 -12.97
CA SER A 51 10.64 4.46 -14.17
C SER A 51 12.10 4.69 -14.62
N LEU A 52 13.02 4.85 -13.65
CA LEU A 52 14.45 4.99 -13.93
C LEU A 52 15.03 3.73 -14.57
N ASN A 53 14.61 2.55 -14.08
CA ASN A 53 15.06 1.27 -14.60
C ASN A 53 14.60 1.06 -16.05
N GLU A 54 13.35 1.41 -16.36
CA GLU A 54 12.80 1.33 -17.74
C GLU A 54 13.57 2.20 -18.76
N VAL A 55 14.13 3.32 -18.30
CA VAL A 55 14.88 4.25 -19.17
C VAL A 55 16.38 4.21 -18.93
N ALA A 56 16.90 3.14 -18.31
CA ALA A 56 18.31 3.04 -17.91
C ALA A 56 19.30 3.13 -19.09
N THR A 57 18.90 2.69 -20.27
CA THR A 57 19.70 2.71 -21.49
C THR A 57 19.68 4.05 -22.23
N GLU A 58 18.77 4.95 -21.88
CA GLU A 58 18.65 6.26 -22.53
C GLU A 58 19.76 7.23 -22.13
N PRO A 59 20.15 8.16 -23.02
CA PRO A 59 21.06 9.25 -22.68
C PRO A 59 20.55 10.07 -21.49
N ILE A 60 21.48 10.63 -20.70
CA ILE A 60 21.14 11.30 -19.43
C ILE A 60 20.09 12.42 -19.57
N PHE A 61 20.13 13.19 -20.66
CA PHE A 61 19.15 14.25 -20.91
C PHE A 61 17.77 13.70 -21.24
N ASN A 62 17.66 12.64 -22.06
CA ASN A 62 16.40 11.98 -22.36
C ASN A 62 15.83 11.34 -21.11
N ARG A 63 16.67 10.66 -20.32
CA ARG A 63 16.29 10.06 -19.04
C ARG A 63 15.70 11.09 -18.08
N ALA A 64 16.39 12.21 -17.90
CA ALA A 64 15.92 13.30 -17.05
C ALA A 64 14.57 13.88 -17.54
N ALA A 65 14.43 14.10 -18.86
CA ALA A 65 13.21 14.62 -19.45
C ALA A 65 12.03 13.63 -19.27
N ILE A 66 12.26 12.33 -19.53
CA ILE A 66 11.23 11.30 -19.36
C ILE A 66 10.79 11.22 -17.89
N LEU A 67 11.74 11.18 -16.94
CA LEU A 67 11.42 11.14 -15.52
C LEU A 67 10.66 12.38 -15.05
N ALA A 68 10.98 13.56 -15.56
CA ALA A 68 10.24 14.78 -15.26
C ALA A 68 8.78 14.71 -15.76
N VAL A 69 8.59 14.22 -16.99
CA VAL A 69 7.23 14.03 -17.56
C VAL A 69 6.44 12.98 -16.77
N VAL A 70 7.09 11.88 -16.42
CA VAL A 70 6.46 10.81 -15.59
C VAL A 70 6.07 11.37 -14.22
N ALA A 71 6.95 12.10 -13.55
CA ALA A 71 6.67 12.71 -12.25
C ALA A 71 5.47 13.64 -12.29
N LEU A 72 5.44 14.56 -13.27
CA LEU A 72 4.32 15.49 -13.46
C LEU A 72 3.03 14.76 -13.84
N GLY A 73 3.12 13.78 -14.73
CA GLY A 73 1.98 12.99 -15.19
C GLY A 73 1.34 12.19 -14.05
N ILE A 74 2.14 11.49 -13.25
CA ILE A 74 1.65 10.70 -12.10
C ILE A 74 1.09 11.63 -11.03
N THR A 75 1.77 12.74 -10.72
CA THR A 75 1.26 13.74 -9.78
C THR A 75 -0.11 14.27 -10.21
N ALA A 76 -0.26 14.68 -11.46
CA ALA A 76 -1.52 15.18 -11.99
C ALA A 76 -2.62 14.10 -11.97
N LEU A 77 -2.27 12.85 -12.30
CA LEU A 77 -3.20 11.73 -12.30
C LEU A 77 -3.69 11.40 -10.88
N VAL A 78 -2.77 11.29 -9.92
CA VAL A 78 -3.11 10.92 -8.52
C VAL A 78 -3.92 12.03 -7.86
N TYR A 79 -3.43 13.27 -7.89
CA TYR A 79 -4.17 14.40 -7.29
C TYR A 79 -5.46 14.70 -8.03
N GLY A 80 -5.49 14.53 -9.36
CA GLY A 80 -6.71 14.62 -10.17
C GLY A 80 -7.74 13.59 -9.78
N ALA A 81 -7.35 12.34 -9.60
CA ALA A 81 -8.24 11.26 -9.17
C ALA A 81 -8.79 11.51 -7.75
N VAL A 82 -7.92 11.89 -6.79
CA VAL A 82 -8.34 12.22 -5.43
C VAL A 82 -9.28 13.43 -5.42
N GLY A 83 -8.94 14.50 -6.16
CA GLY A 83 -9.79 15.69 -6.28
C GLY A 83 -11.15 15.38 -6.90
N LEU A 84 -11.20 14.46 -7.89
CA LEU A 84 -12.45 14.01 -8.49
C LEU A 84 -13.32 13.24 -7.48
N ILE A 85 -12.70 12.38 -6.67
CA ILE A 85 -13.39 11.60 -5.65
C ILE A 85 -13.99 12.52 -4.59
N VAL A 86 -13.21 13.48 -4.06
CA VAL A 86 -13.69 14.47 -3.09
C VAL A 86 -14.81 15.31 -3.68
N LYS A 87 -14.67 15.76 -4.93
CA LYS A 87 -15.70 16.55 -5.63
C LYS A 87 -16.99 15.76 -5.85
N MET A 88 -16.88 14.46 -6.06
CA MET A 88 -18.02 13.55 -6.23
C MET A 88 -18.86 13.45 -4.94
N ASP A 89 -18.21 13.46 -3.78
CA ASP A 89 -18.89 13.47 -2.49
C ASP A 89 -19.62 14.80 -2.24
N ASP A 90 -18.96 15.94 -2.48
CA ASP A 90 -19.55 17.27 -2.37
C ASP A 90 -20.76 17.45 -3.29
N ILE A 91 -20.66 17.01 -4.54
CA ILE A 91 -21.75 17.03 -5.51
C ILE A 91 -22.89 16.14 -5.04
N GLY A 92 -22.58 14.94 -4.54
CA GLY A 92 -23.56 14.00 -4.01
C GLY A 92 -24.37 14.60 -2.86
N LEU A 93 -23.70 15.22 -1.89
CA LEU A 93 -24.34 15.93 -0.77
C LEU A 93 -25.20 17.10 -1.25
N SER A 94 -24.69 17.93 -2.15
CA SER A 94 -25.44 19.08 -2.66
C SER A 94 -26.69 18.67 -3.48
N LEU A 95 -26.60 17.57 -4.25
CA LEU A 95 -27.74 17.03 -4.97
C LEU A 95 -28.77 16.39 -4.04
N ALA A 96 -28.31 15.74 -2.97
CA ALA A 96 -29.22 15.13 -1.98
C ALA A 96 -30.05 16.15 -1.21
N GLN A 97 -29.61 17.40 -1.14
CA GLN A 97 -30.31 18.53 -0.46
C GLN A 97 -31.26 19.30 -1.39
N ARG A 98 -31.28 19.02 -2.71
CA ARG A 98 -32.16 19.70 -3.64
C ARG A 98 -33.62 19.24 -3.50
N GLU A 99 -34.58 20.13 -3.81
CA GLU A 99 -36.01 19.84 -3.74
C GLU A 99 -36.51 18.82 -4.78
N SER A 100 -35.76 18.62 -5.86
CA SER A 100 -36.15 17.70 -6.94
C SER A 100 -35.95 16.24 -6.49
N PRO A 101 -37.00 15.39 -6.56
CA PRO A 101 -36.91 13.98 -6.16
C PRO A 101 -35.88 13.17 -6.98
N GLY A 102 -35.67 13.53 -8.25
CA GLY A 102 -34.66 12.91 -9.11
C GLY A 102 -33.24 13.28 -8.65
N ALA A 103 -32.99 14.55 -8.35
CA ALA A 103 -31.70 15.02 -7.86
C ALA A 103 -31.35 14.37 -6.51
N GLN A 104 -32.31 14.26 -5.60
CA GLN A 104 -32.13 13.58 -4.32
C GLN A 104 -31.75 12.10 -4.48
N LYS A 105 -32.41 11.39 -5.40
CA LYS A 105 -32.08 9.98 -5.67
C LYS A 105 -30.65 9.81 -6.18
N VAL A 106 -30.24 10.65 -7.12
CA VAL A 106 -28.87 10.64 -7.67
C VAL A 106 -27.87 11.02 -6.58
N GLY A 107 -28.12 12.08 -5.82
CA GLY A 107 -27.24 12.53 -4.74
C GLY A 107 -27.03 11.47 -3.67
N ARG A 108 -28.11 10.83 -3.19
CA ARG A 108 -28.02 9.72 -2.22
C ARG A 108 -27.28 8.51 -2.81
N GLY A 109 -27.50 8.19 -4.09
CA GLY A 109 -26.79 7.12 -4.79
C GLY A 109 -25.29 7.38 -4.84
N LEU A 110 -24.89 8.63 -5.11
CA LEU A 110 -23.50 9.04 -5.20
C LEU A 110 -22.81 8.93 -3.81
N VAL A 111 -23.44 9.46 -2.77
CA VAL A 111 -22.92 9.37 -1.39
C VAL A 111 -22.82 7.89 -0.92
N MET A 112 -23.82 7.06 -1.23
CA MET A 112 -23.76 5.62 -0.91
C MET A 112 -22.73 4.85 -1.74
N ALA A 113 -22.36 5.34 -2.91
CA ALA A 113 -21.33 4.72 -3.75
C ALA A 113 -19.90 4.97 -3.20
N MET A 114 -19.67 6.09 -2.49
CA MET A 114 -18.34 6.50 -2.02
C MET A 114 -17.61 5.43 -1.20
N PRO A 115 -18.19 4.81 -0.16
CA PRO A 115 -17.50 3.77 0.60
C PRO A 115 -17.12 2.57 -0.28
N LYS A 116 -17.97 2.24 -1.27
CA LYS A 116 -17.71 1.15 -2.22
C LYS A 116 -16.55 1.50 -3.15
N VAL A 117 -16.53 2.71 -3.69
CA VAL A 117 -15.45 3.22 -4.55
C VAL A 117 -14.12 3.19 -3.79
N MET A 118 -14.09 3.70 -2.56
CA MET A 118 -12.90 3.67 -1.70
C MET A 118 -12.43 2.23 -1.42
N THR A 119 -13.37 1.31 -1.15
CA THR A 119 -13.04 -0.10 -0.93
C THR A 119 -12.44 -0.73 -2.19
N VAL A 120 -13.02 -0.48 -3.36
CA VAL A 120 -12.52 -0.99 -4.65
C VAL A 120 -11.11 -0.46 -4.92
N ILE A 121 -10.90 0.85 -4.77
CA ILE A 121 -9.57 1.47 -4.96
C ILE A 121 -8.55 0.86 -4.00
N SER A 122 -8.93 0.68 -2.73
CA SER A 122 -8.03 0.08 -1.72
C SER A 122 -7.67 -1.36 -2.08
N VAL A 123 -8.64 -2.18 -2.49
CA VAL A 123 -8.39 -3.58 -2.88
C VAL A 123 -7.52 -3.66 -4.13
N VAL A 124 -7.83 -2.85 -5.16
CA VAL A 124 -7.05 -2.80 -6.40
C VAL A 124 -5.62 -2.33 -6.10
N GLY A 125 -5.47 -1.30 -5.25
CA GLY A 125 -4.15 -0.79 -4.84
C GLY A 125 -3.30 -1.83 -4.13
N VAL A 126 -3.87 -2.55 -3.15
CA VAL A 126 -3.18 -3.65 -2.45
C VAL A 126 -2.75 -4.74 -3.43
N PHE A 127 -3.63 -5.11 -4.36
CA PHE A 127 -3.34 -6.12 -5.38
C PHE A 127 -2.19 -5.67 -6.30
N ALA A 128 -2.22 -4.42 -6.76
CA ALA A 128 -1.20 -3.84 -7.61
C ALA A 128 0.17 -3.78 -6.91
N MET A 129 0.22 -3.35 -5.63
CA MET A 129 1.45 -3.30 -4.84
C MET A 129 2.08 -4.68 -4.66
N LEU A 130 1.27 -5.71 -4.39
CA LEU A 130 1.78 -7.07 -4.21
C LEU A 130 2.26 -7.67 -5.52
N TRP A 131 1.53 -7.45 -6.61
CA TRP A 131 1.91 -7.92 -7.93
C TRP A 131 3.20 -7.27 -8.43
N VAL A 132 3.24 -5.94 -8.48
CA VAL A 132 4.41 -5.18 -8.96
C VAL A 132 5.62 -5.45 -8.08
N GLY A 133 5.46 -5.35 -6.74
CA GLY A 133 6.55 -5.62 -5.81
C GLY A 133 7.06 -7.06 -5.87
N GLY A 134 6.17 -8.04 -6.07
CA GLY A 134 6.55 -9.44 -6.26
C GLY A 134 7.32 -9.66 -7.56
N HIS A 135 6.92 -8.99 -8.64
CA HIS A 135 7.65 -9.05 -9.91
C HIS A 135 9.06 -8.44 -9.80
N ILE A 136 9.20 -7.30 -9.12
CA ILE A 136 10.51 -6.68 -8.86
C ILE A 136 11.41 -7.61 -8.05
N ILE A 137 10.86 -8.29 -7.03
CA ILE A 137 11.62 -9.27 -6.25
C ILE A 137 12.04 -10.46 -7.12
N LEU A 138 11.15 -10.94 -7.97
CA LEU A 138 11.43 -12.06 -8.89
C LEU A 138 12.61 -11.74 -9.81
N VAL A 139 12.58 -10.57 -10.45
CA VAL A 139 13.65 -10.10 -11.33
C VAL A 139 14.93 -9.83 -10.54
N GLY A 140 14.84 -9.19 -9.39
CA GLY A 140 16.00 -8.89 -8.55
C GLY A 140 16.68 -10.14 -8.00
N LEU A 141 15.94 -11.22 -7.70
CA LEU A 141 16.52 -12.51 -7.32
C LEU A 141 17.31 -13.13 -8.47
N ASP A 142 16.81 -13.03 -9.69
CA ASP A 142 17.51 -13.50 -10.89
C ASP A 142 18.83 -12.74 -11.11
N GLU A 143 18.82 -11.43 -10.98
CA GLU A 143 20.02 -10.57 -11.14
C GLU A 143 21.14 -10.89 -10.13
N ILE A 144 20.80 -11.33 -8.92
CA ILE A 144 21.79 -11.75 -7.91
C ILE A 144 22.17 -13.22 -7.99
N GLY A 145 21.72 -13.93 -9.02
CA GLY A 145 22.11 -15.32 -9.32
C GLY A 145 21.20 -16.40 -8.72
N LEU A 146 20.06 -16.01 -8.11
CA LEU A 146 19.02 -16.92 -7.63
C LEU A 146 17.92 -17.08 -8.70
N SER A 147 18.28 -17.66 -9.85
CA SER A 147 17.39 -17.76 -11.03
C SER A 147 16.27 -18.78 -10.88
N ALA A 148 16.33 -19.70 -9.91
CA ALA A 148 15.38 -20.78 -9.76
C ALA A 148 13.88 -20.32 -9.68
N PRO A 149 13.50 -19.29 -8.91
CA PRO A 149 12.12 -18.80 -8.90
C PRO A 149 11.70 -18.18 -10.23
N TYR A 150 12.61 -17.44 -10.87
CA TYR A 150 12.37 -16.81 -12.17
C TYR A 150 12.18 -17.86 -13.28
N GLU A 151 13.08 -18.83 -13.38
CA GLU A 151 12.99 -19.93 -14.35
C GLU A 151 11.72 -20.77 -14.17
N PHE A 152 11.30 -21.01 -12.92
CA PHE A 152 10.06 -21.71 -12.62
C PHE A 152 8.84 -20.98 -13.17
N VAL A 153 8.74 -19.66 -12.93
CA VAL A 153 7.64 -18.84 -13.44
C VAL A 153 7.66 -18.77 -14.95
N HIS A 154 8.85 -18.58 -15.53
CA HIS A 154 9.02 -18.47 -16.98
C HIS A 154 8.71 -19.81 -17.70
N HIS A 155 9.04 -20.94 -17.08
CA HIS A 155 8.64 -22.25 -17.57
C HIS A 155 7.12 -22.45 -17.53
N ALA A 156 6.47 -22.01 -16.45
CA ALA A 156 5.01 -22.05 -16.34
C ALA A 156 4.31 -21.15 -17.36
N GLU A 157 4.86 -19.98 -17.66
CA GLU A 157 4.40 -19.09 -18.74
C GLU A 157 4.50 -19.75 -20.11
N GLY A 158 5.63 -20.44 -20.36
CA GLY A 158 5.91 -21.10 -21.63
C GLY A 158 4.91 -22.19 -21.98
N ILE A 159 4.31 -22.85 -20.97
CA ILE A 159 3.25 -23.86 -21.17
C ILE A 159 2.02 -23.25 -21.85
N PHE A 160 1.67 -22.04 -21.45
CA PHE A 160 0.47 -21.34 -21.93
C PHE A 160 0.75 -20.43 -23.14
N ALA A 161 1.99 -19.98 -23.35
CA ALA A 161 2.34 -19.04 -24.41
C ALA A 161 2.03 -19.56 -25.83
N ASN A 162 2.05 -20.87 -26.02
CA ASN A 162 1.83 -21.51 -27.32
C ASN A 162 0.36 -21.71 -27.70
N ILE A 163 -0.61 -21.27 -26.89
CA ILE A 163 -2.02 -21.42 -27.17
C ILE A 163 -2.48 -20.31 -28.12
N PRO A 164 -2.99 -20.64 -29.34
CA PRO A 164 -3.45 -19.62 -30.28
C PRO A 164 -4.57 -18.75 -29.68
N ALA A 165 -4.51 -17.45 -29.91
CA ALA A 165 -5.46 -16.42 -29.52
C ALA A 165 -5.50 -16.02 -28.03
N VAL A 166 -5.18 -16.92 -27.09
CA VAL A 166 -5.27 -16.61 -25.63
C VAL A 166 -3.96 -16.82 -24.86
N GLY A 167 -2.93 -17.37 -25.52
CA GLY A 167 -1.64 -17.72 -24.87
C GLY A 167 -0.96 -16.54 -24.20
N GLY A 168 -0.92 -15.38 -24.84
CA GLY A 168 -0.32 -14.18 -24.23
C GLY A 168 -1.06 -13.69 -22.98
N ALA A 169 -2.39 -13.74 -22.98
CA ALA A 169 -3.19 -13.36 -21.80
C ALA A 169 -3.00 -14.36 -20.65
N LEU A 170 -2.93 -15.66 -20.96
CA LEU A 170 -2.72 -16.71 -19.97
C LEU A 170 -1.29 -16.65 -19.39
N ALA A 171 -0.28 -16.42 -20.21
CA ALA A 171 1.10 -16.24 -19.79
C ALA A 171 1.22 -15.03 -18.84
N TRP A 172 0.61 -13.89 -19.21
CA TRP A 172 0.55 -12.71 -18.36
C TRP A 172 -0.16 -12.97 -17.02
N LEU A 173 -1.31 -13.67 -17.04
CA LEU A 173 -2.03 -14.06 -15.83
C LEU A 173 -1.20 -14.97 -14.94
N THR A 174 -0.45 -15.90 -15.52
CA THR A 174 0.43 -16.82 -14.79
C THR A 174 1.55 -16.03 -14.08
N ASN A 175 2.23 -15.14 -14.81
CA ASN A 175 3.25 -14.27 -14.23
C ASN A 175 2.67 -13.42 -13.08
N THR A 176 1.54 -12.76 -13.31
CA THR A 176 0.84 -11.95 -12.32
C THR A 176 0.51 -12.75 -11.07
N PHE A 177 0.02 -13.98 -11.22
CA PHE A 177 -0.35 -14.85 -10.12
C PHE A 177 0.86 -15.25 -9.26
N PHE A 178 1.94 -15.70 -9.89
CA PHE A 178 3.16 -16.08 -9.17
C PHE A 178 3.86 -14.88 -8.54
N SER A 179 3.91 -13.75 -9.22
CA SER A 179 4.43 -12.50 -8.68
C SER A 179 3.65 -12.04 -7.45
N LEU A 180 2.33 -12.18 -7.48
CA LEU A 180 1.46 -11.83 -6.35
C LEU A 180 1.70 -12.74 -5.14
N ILE A 181 1.83 -14.05 -5.35
CA ILE A 181 2.16 -15.01 -4.28
C ILE A 181 3.53 -14.69 -3.68
N LEU A 182 4.53 -14.44 -4.52
CA LEU A 182 5.87 -14.10 -4.06
C LEU A 182 5.89 -12.78 -3.29
N GLY A 183 5.17 -11.76 -3.80
CA GLY A 183 5.01 -10.47 -3.13
C GLY A 183 4.33 -10.60 -1.76
N LEU A 184 3.30 -11.44 -1.67
CA LEU A 184 2.61 -11.72 -0.41
C LEU A 184 3.51 -12.48 0.58
N ALA A 185 4.22 -13.51 0.11
CA ALA A 185 5.14 -14.28 0.94
C ALA A 185 6.27 -13.41 1.50
N TRP A 186 6.90 -12.61 0.63
CA TRP A 186 7.95 -11.69 1.04
C TRP A 186 7.44 -10.59 1.97
N GLY A 187 6.28 -10.02 1.65
CA GLY A 187 5.61 -9.05 2.49
C GLY A 187 5.29 -9.60 3.88
N ALA A 188 4.80 -10.85 3.96
CA ALA A 188 4.52 -11.53 5.23
C ALA A 188 5.80 -11.74 6.06
N VAL A 189 6.92 -12.10 5.42
CA VAL A 189 8.22 -12.22 6.09
C VAL A 189 8.66 -10.88 6.69
N VAL A 190 8.54 -9.80 5.93
CA VAL A 190 8.90 -8.45 6.40
C VAL A 190 7.98 -8.01 7.55
N VAL A 191 6.67 -8.23 7.46
CA VAL A 191 5.71 -7.95 8.54
C VAL A 191 6.08 -8.74 9.80
N ALA A 192 6.37 -10.03 9.67
CA ALA A 192 6.78 -10.86 10.81
C ALA A 192 8.07 -10.36 11.48
N ILE A 193 9.05 -9.93 10.68
CA ILE A 193 10.30 -9.35 11.20
C ILE A 193 10.00 -8.05 11.95
N VAL A 194 9.21 -7.15 11.37
CA VAL A 194 8.86 -5.86 12.00
C VAL A 194 8.09 -6.06 13.31
N GLU A 195 7.11 -6.97 13.32
CA GLU A 195 6.37 -7.30 14.55
C GLU A 195 7.28 -7.92 15.62
N LEU A 196 8.18 -8.83 15.23
CA LEU A 196 9.13 -9.44 16.15
C LEU A 196 10.05 -8.40 16.78
N PHE A 197 10.60 -7.48 15.98
CA PHE A 197 11.41 -6.37 16.48
C PHE A 197 10.60 -5.42 17.37
N GLY A 198 9.35 -5.14 17.02
CA GLY A 198 8.43 -4.33 17.82
C GLY A 198 8.17 -4.95 19.20
N ARG A 199 7.91 -6.26 19.24
CA ARG A 199 7.72 -7.00 20.50
C ARG A 199 8.98 -7.05 21.37
N LEU A 200 10.14 -7.27 20.76
CA LEU A 200 11.43 -7.26 21.47
C LEU A 200 11.77 -5.89 22.05
N ARG A 201 11.39 -4.82 21.37
CA ARG A 201 11.62 -3.44 21.85
C ARG A 201 10.60 -3.02 22.92
N GLY A 202 9.34 -3.45 22.80
CA GLY A 202 8.30 -3.22 23.81
C GLY A 202 8.57 -3.92 25.14
N ASN A 203 9.07 -5.15 25.12
CA ASN A 203 9.45 -5.88 26.33
C ASN A 203 10.63 -5.26 27.08
N ARG A 204 11.51 -4.52 26.39
CA ARG A 204 12.62 -3.80 27.05
C ARG A 204 12.17 -2.58 27.84
N HIS A 205 11.09 -1.92 27.44
CA HIS A 205 10.53 -0.80 28.20
C HIS A 205 9.78 -1.26 29.46
N GLN A 206 9.08 -2.38 29.41
CA GLN A 206 8.41 -2.94 30.59
C GLN A 206 9.40 -3.54 31.61
N ALA A 207 10.52 -4.11 31.16
CA ALA A 207 11.55 -4.63 32.04
C ALA A 207 12.37 -3.52 32.75
N ALA A 208 12.39 -2.31 32.21
CA ALA A 208 13.07 -1.17 32.83
C ALA A 208 12.21 -0.44 33.90
N GLU A 209 10.90 -0.65 33.86
CA GLU A 209 9.95 -0.04 34.84
C GLU A 209 9.68 -0.92 36.06
N THR A 210 10.08 -2.18 36.02
CA THR A 210 9.98 -3.12 37.16
C THR A 210 11.34 -3.29 37.84
N ASN A 211 11.92 -2.20 38.36
CA ASN A 211 13.01 -2.29 39.34
C ASN A 211 12.40 -2.07 40.75
N PRO A 212 12.27 -3.09 41.61
CA PRO A 212 11.66 -2.98 42.93
C PRO A 212 12.61 -2.59 44.02
N ASP A 213 13.66 -1.81 43.74
CA ASP A 213 14.63 -1.36 44.75
C ASP A 213 14.52 0.16 44.96
N GLU A 214 13.38 0.59 45.53
CA GLU A 214 13.35 1.85 46.26
C GLU A 214 12.85 1.57 47.70
N PRO A 215 13.71 1.70 48.71
CA PRO A 215 13.33 1.45 50.09
C PRO A 215 12.41 2.58 50.57
N SER A 216 11.21 2.18 50.99
CA SER A 216 10.27 3.01 51.71
C SER A 216 10.94 3.61 52.93
N SER A 217 11.44 4.85 52.87
CA SER A 217 11.81 5.61 54.04
C SER A 217 10.56 6.12 54.73
N HIS A 218 10.11 5.35 55.71
CA HIS A 218 9.31 5.81 56.83
C HIS A 218 9.95 7.08 57.42
N LYS A 219 9.25 8.18 57.40
CA LYS A 219 9.44 9.24 58.38
C LYS A 219 8.15 9.48 59.14
N SER A 220 8.01 8.76 60.23
CA SER A 220 7.30 9.19 61.41
C SER A 220 8.11 10.31 62.09
N THR A 221 7.47 11.43 62.39
CA THR A 221 7.78 12.24 63.59
C THR A 221 6.64 13.26 63.77
N THR A 222 6.01 13.06 64.90
CA THR A 222 5.55 13.99 65.95
C THR A 222 4.90 15.28 65.49
#